data_3252be860e2f307ee6b9e8d5bec8547b
#
_entry.id   3252be860e2f307ee6b9e8d5bec8547b
#
_cell.length_a   1.000
_cell.length_b   1.000
_cell.length_c   1.000
_cell.angle_alpha   90.00
_cell.angle_beta   90.00
_cell.angle_gamma   90.00
#
_symmetry.space_group_name_H-M   'P 1'
#
loop_
_entity.id
_entity.type
_entity.pdbx_description
1 polymer ?
#
loop_
_entity_poly.entity_id
_entity_poly.type
_entity_poly.pdbx_seq_one_letter_code
_entity_poly.pdbx_strand_id
1 'polypeptide(L)'
;MSKNIHSFIVLVGLPGVGKSTYINNNKNPGTIVLSTDAIVEKMCALQGITYTQGFKLFIDEATKRFNKQLAIALKNKNDIIIDRTNLTCASRKRLMSQVPKHYSKYAYYFPTPEENEWKRRLNNRPSKYIPQNVLDEMALSFQFPKKEEGFDAIFTIA
;
A
#
# COMPACT_ATOMS: atom_id res chain seq x y z
N MET A 1 22.38 9.67 -20.46
CA MET A 1 21.79 9.12 -19.22
C MET A 1 20.96 7.88 -19.54
N SER A 2 21.22 6.78 -18.87
CA SER A 2 20.36 5.61 -18.99
C SER A 2 19.04 5.90 -18.28
N LYS A 3 17.92 5.74 -18.99
CA LYS A 3 16.58 5.86 -18.41
C LYS A 3 16.33 4.64 -17.53
N ASN A 4 15.88 4.86 -16.30
CA ASN A 4 15.46 3.76 -15.44
C ASN A 4 14.25 3.07 -16.07
N ILE A 5 14.33 1.76 -16.29
CA ILE A 5 13.28 0.98 -16.95
C ILE A 5 12.36 0.26 -15.97
N HIS A 6 12.69 0.29 -14.68
CA HIS A 6 11.90 -0.36 -13.63
C HIS A 6 11.29 0.71 -12.71
N SER A 7 10.03 0.55 -12.37
CA SER A 7 9.30 1.48 -11.51
C SER A 7 8.98 0.87 -10.15
N PHE A 8 9.07 1.71 -9.13
CA PHE A 8 8.67 1.41 -7.76
C PHE A 8 7.65 2.45 -7.33
N ILE A 9 6.39 2.04 -7.24
CA ILE A 9 5.27 2.93 -6.96
C ILE A 9 4.75 2.67 -5.56
N VAL A 10 4.74 3.71 -4.74
CA VAL A 10 4.22 3.67 -3.37
C VAL A 10 2.85 4.35 -3.37
N LEU A 11 1.80 3.59 -3.10
CA LEU A 11 0.46 4.16 -2.95
C LEU A 11 0.35 4.76 -1.55
N VAL A 12 -0.23 5.94 -1.45
CA VAL A 12 -0.38 6.69 -0.20
C VAL A 12 -1.84 7.12 -0.03
N GLY A 13 -2.47 6.68 1.03
CA GLY A 13 -3.86 7.05 1.30
C GLY A 13 -4.50 6.18 2.36
N LEU A 14 -5.55 6.71 2.97
CA LEU A 14 -6.34 6.03 3.99
C LEU A 14 -7.06 4.80 3.41
N PRO A 15 -7.55 3.88 4.26
CA PRO A 15 -8.38 2.79 3.77
C PRO A 15 -9.63 3.31 3.04
N GLY A 16 -10.05 2.61 1.99
CA GLY A 16 -11.29 2.92 1.27
C GLY A 16 -11.24 4.11 0.32
N VAL A 17 -10.06 4.61 -0.02
CA VAL A 17 -9.93 5.79 -0.92
C VAL A 17 -9.81 5.42 -2.40
N GLY A 18 -9.80 4.13 -2.75
CA GLY A 18 -9.77 3.69 -4.15
C GLY A 18 -8.45 3.14 -4.65
N LYS A 19 -7.50 2.85 -3.78
CA LYS A 19 -6.18 2.30 -4.16
C LYS A 19 -6.31 0.98 -4.93
N SER A 20 -7.05 0.01 -4.39
CA SER A 20 -7.23 -1.30 -5.02
C SER A 20 -7.94 -1.20 -6.38
N THR A 21 -8.94 -0.34 -6.48
CA THR A 21 -9.64 -0.07 -7.74
C THR A 21 -8.68 0.48 -8.79
N TYR A 22 -7.83 1.43 -8.39
CA TYR A 22 -6.83 1.99 -9.29
C TYR A 22 -5.88 0.92 -9.82
N ILE A 23 -5.37 0.05 -8.94
CA ILE A 23 -4.46 -1.03 -9.32
C ILE A 23 -5.14 -1.95 -10.35
N ASN A 24 -6.37 -2.37 -10.07
CA ASN A 24 -7.10 -3.29 -10.95
C ASN A 24 -7.30 -2.70 -12.35
N ASN A 25 -7.51 -1.40 -12.44
CA ASN A 25 -7.77 -0.72 -13.71
C ASN A 25 -6.51 -0.29 -14.48
N ASN A 26 -5.36 -0.18 -13.81
CA ASN A 26 -4.17 0.46 -14.36
C ASN A 26 -2.89 -0.39 -14.30
N LYS A 27 -2.92 -1.53 -13.63
CA LYS A 27 -1.74 -2.38 -13.48
C LYS A 27 -1.30 -2.97 -14.83
N ASN A 28 -0.04 -2.81 -15.15
CA ASN A 28 0.55 -3.45 -16.34
C ASN A 28 0.81 -4.94 -16.08
N PRO A 29 0.74 -5.79 -17.13
CA PRO A 29 1.15 -7.18 -17.00
C PRO A 29 2.59 -7.30 -16.48
N GLY A 30 2.83 -8.24 -15.58
CA GLY A 30 4.16 -8.46 -15.00
C GLY A 30 4.49 -7.57 -13.80
N THR A 31 3.68 -6.56 -13.49
CA THR A 31 3.86 -5.75 -12.28
C THR A 31 3.52 -6.56 -11.04
N ILE A 32 4.42 -6.55 -10.06
CA ILE A 32 4.22 -7.22 -8.77
C ILE A 32 3.53 -6.24 -7.81
N VAL A 33 2.37 -6.61 -7.32
CA VAL A 33 1.65 -5.85 -6.28
C VAL A 33 1.92 -6.48 -4.92
N LEU A 34 2.44 -5.71 -3.99
CA LEU A 34 2.76 -6.17 -2.64
C LEU A 34 1.83 -5.50 -1.63
N SER A 35 1.08 -6.32 -0.90
CA SER A 35 0.09 -5.87 0.06
C SER A 35 0.12 -6.77 1.30
N THR A 36 0.42 -6.18 2.46
CA THR A 36 0.34 -6.91 3.73
C THR A 36 -1.10 -7.36 4.01
N ASP A 37 -2.07 -6.50 3.72
CA ASP A 37 -3.50 -6.82 3.91
C ASP A 37 -3.93 -8.01 3.06
N ALA A 38 -3.49 -8.08 1.80
CA ALA A 38 -3.82 -9.22 0.94
C ALA A 38 -3.26 -10.53 1.49
N ILE A 39 -2.08 -10.49 2.08
CA ILE A 39 -1.48 -11.69 2.73
C ILE A 39 -2.32 -12.10 3.94
N VAL A 40 -2.71 -11.14 4.80
CA VAL A 40 -3.58 -11.41 5.96
C VAL A 40 -4.92 -12.00 5.50
N GLU A 41 -5.55 -11.41 4.48
CA GLU A 41 -6.83 -11.88 3.93
C GLU A 41 -6.73 -13.34 3.46
N LYS A 42 -5.66 -13.67 2.75
CA LYS A 42 -5.42 -15.03 2.27
C LYS A 42 -5.23 -16.02 3.43
N MET A 43 -4.47 -15.63 4.45
CA MET A 43 -4.27 -16.47 5.64
C MET A 43 -5.57 -16.68 6.39
N CYS A 44 -6.39 -15.64 6.52
CA CYS A 44 -7.71 -15.74 7.14
C CYS A 44 -8.64 -16.67 6.36
N ALA A 45 -8.65 -16.55 5.04
CA ALA A 45 -9.48 -17.40 4.17
C ALA A 45 -9.13 -18.89 4.34
N LEU A 46 -7.85 -19.21 4.44
CA LEU A 46 -7.39 -20.59 4.66
C LEU A 46 -7.82 -21.15 6.01
N GLN A 47 -8.02 -20.31 7.01
CA GLN A 47 -8.49 -20.71 8.34
C GLN A 47 -10.01 -20.57 8.52
N GLY A 48 -10.72 -20.09 7.51
CA GLY A 48 -12.17 -19.88 7.58
C GLY A 48 -12.59 -18.77 8.55
N ILE A 49 -11.76 -17.76 8.76
CA ILE A 49 -12.06 -16.61 9.64
C ILE A 49 -12.04 -15.31 8.86
N THR A 50 -12.66 -14.26 9.42
CA THR A 50 -12.67 -12.94 8.78
C THR A 50 -11.33 -12.23 8.97
N TYR A 51 -11.08 -11.22 8.13
CA TYR A 51 -9.91 -10.34 8.27
C TYR A 51 -9.84 -9.72 9.67
N THR A 52 -10.96 -9.21 10.17
CA THR A 52 -11.03 -8.60 11.51
C THR A 52 -10.64 -9.58 12.60
N GLN A 53 -11.07 -10.84 12.50
CA GLN A 53 -10.73 -11.89 13.47
C GLN A 53 -9.26 -12.28 13.41
N GLY A 54 -8.69 -12.33 12.22
CA GLY A 54 -7.35 -12.87 12.00
C GLY A 54 -6.22 -11.84 11.98
N PHE A 55 -6.52 -10.55 11.93
CA PHE A 55 -5.49 -9.51 11.76
C PHE A 55 -4.38 -9.62 12.82
N LYS A 56 -4.74 -9.63 14.10
CA LYS A 56 -3.76 -9.72 15.19
C LYS A 56 -2.98 -11.03 15.18
N LEU A 57 -3.62 -12.11 14.72
CA LEU A 57 -2.98 -13.42 14.66
C LEU A 57 -1.92 -13.51 13.56
N PHE A 58 -2.15 -12.84 12.43
CA PHE A 58 -1.36 -13.06 11.23
C PHE A 58 -0.51 -11.88 10.80
N ILE A 59 -0.68 -10.69 11.40
CA ILE A 59 0.01 -9.48 10.91
C ILE A 59 1.54 -9.59 10.95
N ASP A 60 2.10 -10.21 11.98
CA ASP A 60 3.56 -10.36 12.09
C ASP A 60 4.11 -11.30 11.01
N GLU A 61 3.45 -12.44 10.79
CA GLU A 61 3.84 -13.37 9.73
C GLU A 61 3.62 -12.77 8.35
N ALA A 62 2.52 -12.05 8.16
CA ALA A 62 2.24 -11.37 6.90
C ALA A 62 3.30 -10.32 6.59
N THR A 63 3.77 -9.58 7.60
CA THR A 63 4.84 -8.59 7.44
C THR A 63 6.15 -9.25 7.02
N LYS A 64 6.49 -10.40 7.61
CA LYS A 64 7.68 -11.17 7.21
C LYS A 64 7.58 -11.63 5.75
N ARG A 65 6.42 -12.14 5.35
CA ARG A 65 6.17 -12.57 3.97
C ARG A 65 6.24 -11.40 2.99
N PHE A 66 5.67 -10.25 3.36
CA PHE A 66 5.76 -9.04 2.57
C PHE A 66 7.22 -8.64 2.33
N ASN A 67 8.04 -8.59 3.37
CA ASN A 67 9.44 -8.22 3.25
C ASN A 67 10.22 -9.19 2.37
N LYS A 68 9.93 -10.49 2.47
CA LYS A 68 10.55 -11.52 1.63
C LYS A 68 10.14 -11.37 0.16
N GLN A 69 8.85 -11.14 -0.10
CA GLN A 69 8.35 -10.91 -1.45
C GLN A 69 8.95 -9.65 -2.07
N LEU A 70 9.11 -8.58 -1.28
CA LEU A 70 9.75 -7.35 -1.73
C LEU A 70 11.21 -7.61 -2.14
N ALA A 71 11.97 -8.30 -1.32
CA ALA A 71 13.37 -8.62 -1.64
C ALA A 71 13.49 -9.42 -2.94
N ILE A 72 12.62 -10.40 -3.14
CA ILE A 72 12.59 -11.23 -4.36
C ILE A 72 12.25 -10.37 -5.58
N ALA A 73 11.21 -9.53 -5.48
CA ALA A 73 10.79 -8.69 -6.59
C ALA A 73 11.86 -7.68 -7.00
N LEU A 74 12.56 -7.09 -6.03
CA LEU A 74 13.69 -6.19 -6.29
C LEU A 74 14.85 -6.91 -6.97
N LYS A 75 15.19 -8.10 -6.51
CA LYS A 75 16.26 -8.92 -7.11
C LYS A 75 15.92 -9.28 -8.56
N ASN A 76 14.66 -9.57 -8.83
CA ASN A 76 14.19 -9.92 -10.18
C ASN A 76 13.97 -8.69 -11.07
N LYS A 77 14.20 -7.49 -10.55
CA LYS A 77 14.01 -6.23 -11.29
C LYS A 77 12.59 -6.07 -11.84
N ASN A 78 11.60 -6.53 -11.10
CA ASN A 78 10.20 -6.33 -11.46
C ASN A 78 9.77 -4.89 -11.24
N ASP A 79 8.78 -4.44 -12.01
CA ASP A 79 8.01 -3.26 -11.66
C ASP A 79 7.16 -3.59 -10.44
N ILE A 80 7.11 -2.70 -9.45
CA ILE A 80 6.52 -2.97 -8.15
C ILE A 80 5.53 -1.87 -7.78
N ILE A 81 4.37 -2.29 -7.26
CA ILE A 81 3.40 -1.40 -6.60
C ILE A 81 3.28 -1.84 -5.14
N ILE A 82 3.48 -0.90 -4.23
CA ILE A 82 3.29 -1.13 -2.79
C ILE A 82 1.89 -0.68 -2.41
N ASP A 83 1.01 -1.63 -2.18
CA ASP A 83 -0.38 -1.41 -1.80
C ASP A 83 -0.53 -1.49 -0.28
N ARG A 84 -0.18 -0.40 0.37
CA ARG A 84 -0.36 -0.16 1.81
C ARG A 84 -0.82 1.28 1.99
N THR A 85 -1.19 1.67 3.21
CA THR A 85 -1.58 3.06 3.48
C THR A 85 -0.40 4.03 3.37
N ASN A 86 0.79 3.62 3.78
CA ASN A 86 2.05 4.40 3.67
C ASN A 86 1.90 5.86 4.15
N LEU A 87 1.25 6.04 5.30
CA LEU A 87 0.79 7.34 5.77
C LEU A 87 1.90 8.25 6.31
N THR A 88 2.99 7.69 6.83
CA THR A 88 4.04 8.47 7.49
C THR A 88 5.32 8.53 6.68
N CYS A 89 6.06 9.62 6.85
CA CYS A 89 7.40 9.75 6.26
C CYS A 89 8.32 8.62 6.70
N ALA A 90 8.26 8.23 7.98
CA ALA A 90 9.10 7.17 8.53
C ALA A 90 8.83 5.82 7.85
N SER A 91 7.56 5.45 7.65
CA SER A 91 7.20 4.18 6.99
C SER A 91 7.66 4.16 5.53
N ARG A 92 7.49 5.28 4.82
CA ARG A 92 7.93 5.41 3.43
C ARG A 92 9.45 5.38 3.30
N LYS A 93 10.18 6.07 4.16
CA LYS A 93 11.65 6.05 4.17
C LYS A 93 12.21 4.65 4.41
N ARG A 94 11.62 3.93 5.35
CA ARG A 94 12.03 2.55 5.64
C ARG A 94 11.88 1.67 4.39
N LEU A 95 10.77 1.82 3.70
CA LEU A 95 10.49 1.10 2.46
C LEU A 95 11.48 1.50 1.35
N MET A 96 11.66 2.80 1.14
CA MET A 96 12.50 3.36 0.07
C MET A 96 13.98 3.05 0.27
N SER A 97 14.44 2.87 1.51
CA SER A 97 15.84 2.53 1.80
C SER A 97 16.29 1.20 1.20
N GLN A 98 15.35 0.32 0.88
CA GLN A 98 15.62 -1.00 0.30
C GLN A 98 15.69 -0.96 -1.23
N VAL A 99 15.28 0.13 -1.85
CA VAL A 99 15.10 0.21 -3.31
C VAL A 99 16.39 0.67 -3.98
N PRO A 100 16.95 -0.14 -4.90
CA PRO A 100 18.17 0.24 -5.62
C PRO A 100 18.00 1.49 -6.48
N LYS A 101 19.13 2.16 -6.74
CA LYS A 101 19.15 3.44 -7.48
C LYS A 101 18.66 3.32 -8.93
N HIS A 102 18.68 2.13 -9.51
CA HIS A 102 18.22 1.93 -10.90
C HIS A 102 16.69 1.91 -11.04
N TYR A 103 15.96 2.01 -9.94
CA TYR A 103 14.50 2.15 -9.97
C TYR A 103 14.09 3.61 -10.06
N SER A 104 13.09 3.90 -10.88
CA SER A 104 12.32 5.15 -10.78
C SER A 104 11.29 5.00 -9.67
N LYS A 105 11.21 5.98 -8.78
CA LYS A 105 10.42 5.90 -7.54
C LYS A 105 9.34 6.96 -7.54
N TYR A 106 8.09 6.52 -7.39
CA TYR A 106 6.92 7.41 -7.44
C TYR A 106 6.04 7.21 -6.23
N ALA A 107 5.45 8.29 -5.74
CA ALA A 107 4.36 8.25 -4.78
C ALA A 107 3.06 8.60 -5.51
N TYR A 108 2.04 7.78 -5.33
CA TYR A 108 0.68 8.04 -5.83
C TYR A 108 -0.21 8.30 -4.63
N TYR A 109 -0.58 9.56 -4.47
CA TYR A 109 -1.41 10.00 -3.35
C TYR A 109 -2.88 9.97 -3.73
N PHE A 110 -3.68 9.33 -2.88
CA PHE A 110 -5.14 9.21 -3.02
C PHE A 110 -5.81 10.04 -1.95
N PRO A 111 -6.39 11.20 -2.30
CA PRO A 111 -7.11 12.03 -1.33
C PRO A 111 -8.31 11.28 -0.73
N THR A 112 -8.62 11.60 0.51
CA THR A 112 -9.82 11.07 1.15
C THR A 112 -11.05 11.72 0.51
N PRO A 113 -12.05 10.92 0.07
CA PRO A 113 -13.28 11.47 -0.48
C PRO A 113 -14.07 12.27 0.56
N GLU A 114 -15.14 12.92 0.11
CA GLU A 114 -16.12 13.52 1.01
C GLU A 114 -16.61 12.49 2.04
N GLU A 115 -16.91 12.92 3.25
CA GLU A 115 -17.14 12.06 4.42
C GLU A 115 -18.21 10.98 4.18
N ASN A 116 -19.35 11.34 3.59
CA ASN A 116 -20.44 10.38 3.35
C ASN A 116 -20.03 9.32 2.33
N GLU A 117 -19.35 9.70 1.26
CA GLU A 117 -18.83 8.78 0.26
C GLU A 117 -17.78 7.84 0.85
N TRP A 118 -16.87 8.38 1.66
CA TRP A 118 -15.84 7.57 2.30
C TRP A 118 -16.46 6.53 3.25
N LYS A 119 -17.43 6.96 4.08
CA LYS A 119 -18.17 6.04 4.96
C LYS A 119 -18.87 4.94 4.18
N ARG A 120 -19.50 5.30 3.04
CA ARG A 120 -20.15 4.34 2.16
C ARG A 120 -19.15 3.29 1.65
N ARG A 121 -17.99 3.72 1.19
CA ARG A 121 -16.94 2.81 0.69
C ARG A 121 -16.42 1.88 1.79
N LEU A 122 -16.20 2.41 2.99
CA LEU A 122 -15.73 1.62 4.13
C LEU A 122 -16.75 0.58 4.56
N ASN A 123 -18.05 0.93 4.56
CA ASN A 123 -19.12 0.02 4.95
C ASN A 123 -19.39 -1.09 3.94
N ASN A 124 -18.97 -0.91 2.69
CA ASN A 124 -19.15 -1.91 1.61
C ASN A 124 -18.00 -2.92 1.55
N ARG A 125 -17.16 -3.01 2.56
CA ARG A 125 -16.04 -3.95 2.62
C ARG A 125 -16.42 -5.18 3.45
N PRO A 126 -16.81 -6.31 2.82
CA PRO A 126 -17.23 -7.50 3.56
C PRO A 126 -16.09 -8.05 4.42
N SER A 127 -16.43 -8.53 5.61
CA SER A 127 -15.52 -9.15 6.59
C SER A 127 -14.38 -8.26 7.10
N LYS A 128 -14.37 -6.97 6.75
CA LYS A 128 -13.27 -6.05 7.09
C LYS A 128 -13.84 -4.77 7.72
N TYR A 129 -13.70 -4.66 9.03
CA TYR A 129 -14.19 -3.52 9.79
C TYR A 129 -13.01 -2.82 10.47
N ILE A 130 -12.92 -1.50 10.31
CA ILE A 130 -11.92 -0.67 10.96
C ILE A 130 -12.65 0.27 11.94
N PRO A 131 -12.37 0.20 13.26
CA PRO A 131 -12.99 1.09 14.23
C PRO A 131 -12.72 2.56 13.92
N GLN A 132 -13.68 3.43 14.24
CA GLN A 132 -13.57 4.85 13.94
C GLN A 132 -12.34 5.49 14.62
N ASN A 133 -12.03 5.09 15.86
CA ASN A 133 -10.85 5.63 16.54
C ASN A 133 -9.54 5.28 15.80
N VAL A 134 -9.46 4.13 15.17
CA VAL A 134 -8.30 3.72 14.36
C VAL A 134 -8.21 4.57 13.10
N LEU A 135 -9.34 4.82 12.43
CA LEU A 135 -9.39 5.70 11.26
C LEU A 135 -8.97 7.12 11.62
N ASP A 136 -9.41 7.62 12.77
CA ASP A 136 -9.05 8.95 13.25
C ASP A 136 -7.54 9.06 13.54
N GLU A 137 -6.97 8.05 14.18
CA GLU A 137 -5.52 7.98 14.42
C GLU A 137 -4.73 7.94 13.11
N MET A 138 -5.19 7.16 12.14
CA MET A 138 -4.57 7.12 10.82
C MET A 138 -4.59 8.49 10.14
N ALA A 139 -5.74 9.18 10.17
CA ALA A 139 -5.88 10.50 9.58
C ALA A 139 -4.96 11.53 10.24
N LEU A 140 -4.83 11.47 11.58
CA LEU A 140 -3.93 12.35 12.33
C LEU A 140 -2.46 12.07 12.06
N SER A 141 -2.10 10.82 11.79
CA SER A 141 -0.72 10.44 11.53
C SER A 141 -0.25 10.81 10.12
N PHE A 142 -1.18 11.12 9.22
CA PHE A 142 -0.88 11.34 7.81
C PHE A 142 0.13 12.46 7.61
N GLN A 143 1.17 12.18 6.82
CA GLN A 143 2.18 13.13 6.39
C GLN A 143 2.28 13.07 4.87
N PHE A 144 2.05 14.20 4.21
CA PHE A 144 2.08 14.27 2.75
C PHE A 144 3.46 13.82 2.22
N PRO A 145 3.52 13.00 1.16
CA PRO A 145 4.80 12.56 0.61
C PRO A 145 5.56 13.74 -0.02
N LYS A 146 6.88 13.72 0.13
CA LYS A 146 7.77 14.77 -0.35
C LYS A 146 8.90 14.15 -1.18
N LYS A 147 9.39 14.89 -2.17
CA LYS A 147 10.52 14.45 -3.00
C LYS A 147 11.77 14.16 -2.19
N GLU A 148 11.99 14.89 -1.10
CA GLU A 148 13.13 14.69 -0.19
C GLU A 148 13.18 13.29 0.44
N GLU A 149 12.05 12.57 0.41
CA GLU A 149 11.99 11.19 0.87
C GLU A 149 12.64 10.20 -0.13
N GLY A 150 12.97 10.65 -1.33
CA GLY A 150 13.61 9.86 -2.38
C GLY A 150 12.74 9.61 -3.61
N PHE A 151 11.57 10.25 -3.70
CA PHE A 151 10.68 10.12 -4.85
C PHE A 151 11.14 11.00 -6.02
N ASP A 152 11.14 10.43 -7.21
CA ASP A 152 11.38 11.17 -8.46
C ASP A 152 10.19 12.06 -8.81
N ALA A 153 8.97 11.60 -8.51
CA ALA A 153 7.75 12.38 -8.70
C ALA A 153 6.65 11.93 -7.73
N ILE A 154 5.70 12.82 -7.49
CA ILE A 154 4.53 12.58 -6.65
C ILE A 154 3.30 12.96 -7.45
N PHE A 155 2.35 12.04 -7.58
CA PHE A 155 1.12 12.26 -8.34
C PHE A 155 -0.09 12.16 -7.41
N THR A 156 -1.05 13.05 -7.60
CA THR A 156 -2.35 12.97 -6.93
C THR A 156 -3.32 12.25 -7.86
N ILE A 157 -3.92 11.19 -7.35
CA ILE A 157 -4.88 10.36 -8.09
C ILE A 157 -6.29 10.74 -7.62
N ALA A 158 -7.03 11.37 -8.49
CA ALA A 158 -8.39 11.83 -8.18
C ALA A 158 -9.43 10.72 -8.40
#